data_85c6ddc2c353c3c4e672a9f0bdb836ce
#
_entry.id   85c6ddc2c353c3c4e672a9f0bdb836ce
#
_cell.length_a   1.000
_cell.length_b   1.000
_cell.length_c   1.000
_cell.angle_alpha   90.00
_cell.angle_beta   90.00
_cell.angle_gamma   90.00
#
_symmetry.space_group_name_H-M   'P 1'
#
loop_
_entity.id
_entity.type
_entity.pdbx_description
1 polymer ?
#
loop_
_entity_poly.entity_id
_entity_poly.type
_entity_poly.pdbx_seq_one_letter_code
_entity_poly.pdbx_strand_id
1 'polypeptide(L)'
;MVRTDSPDTPDATPEEIWEDFFKFSQMLNLEIDYALKEQCGFDLPQYSILTALANAPEKKLQLGELARQTVFSPSRLNYRLGEMEKKGWLNRLCQGSDKRTRNACLSTKGLNAYESAAQVQMKVVRELFAGRVSQSDLNAMRRVLSSMRSHLEKTEL
;
A
#
# COMPACT_ATOMS: atom_id res chain seq x y z
N MET A 1 -0.30 28.99 -13.51
CA MET A 1 0.48 29.15 -14.75
C MET A 1 0.48 27.82 -15.44
N VAL A 2 -0.39 27.63 -16.42
CA VAL A 2 -0.54 26.40 -17.20
C VAL A 2 0.71 26.26 -18.06
N ARG A 3 1.49 25.17 -17.89
CA ARG A 3 2.54 24.83 -18.85
C ARG A 3 1.84 24.52 -20.18
N THR A 4 2.00 25.41 -21.14
CA THR A 4 1.71 25.13 -22.53
C THR A 4 2.73 24.09 -23.00
N ASP A 5 2.23 22.95 -23.48
CA ASP A 5 3.03 21.94 -24.17
C ASP A 5 3.80 22.66 -25.29
N SER A 6 5.12 22.74 -25.15
CA SER A 6 5.98 23.18 -26.23
C SER A 6 6.03 22.07 -27.28
N PRO A 7 5.89 22.38 -28.58
CA PRO A 7 5.82 21.38 -29.64
C PRO A 7 7.13 20.64 -29.94
N ASP A 8 8.18 20.82 -29.13
CA ASP A 8 9.53 20.27 -29.33
C ASP A 8 10.03 19.33 -28.20
N THR A 9 9.13 18.89 -27.28
CA THR A 9 9.54 17.84 -26.35
C THR A 9 9.29 16.50 -27.00
N PRO A 10 10.32 15.65 -27.24
CA PRO A 10 10.11 14.32 -27.82
C PRO A 10 9.15 13.53 -26.93
N ASP A 11 8.31 12.69 -27.57
CA ASP A 11 7.40 11.82 -26.84
C ASP A 11 8.18 10.95 -25.87
N ALA A 12 7.74 10.88 -24.61
CA ALA A 12 8.39 10.08 -23.59
C ALA A 12 8.31 8.58 -23.94
N THR A 13 9.42 7.88 -23.83
CA THR A 13 9.47 6.43 -24.06
C THR A 13 8.95 5.64 -22.85
N PRO A 14 8.47 4.40 -23.04
CA PRO A 14 8.07 3.53 -21.92
C PRO A 14 9.17 3.33 -20.89
N GLU A 15 10.44 3.25 -21.32
CA GLU A 15 11.61 3.06 -20.48
C GLU A 15 11.87 4.28 -19.58
N GLU A 16 11.77 5.48 -20.13
CA GLU A 16 11.91 6.74 -19.36
C GLU A 16 10.79 6.87 -18.32
N ILE A 17 9.56 6.61 -18.70
CA ILE A 17 8.42 6.64 -17.78
C ILE A 17 8.57 5.58 -16.68
N TRP A 18 9.10 4.39 -17.02
CA TRP A 18 9.35 3.35 -16.02
C TRP A 18 10.41 3.80 -15.00
N GLU A 19 11.52 4.38 -15.45
CA GLU A 19 12.57 4.87 -14.56
C GLU A 19 12.07 5.97 -13.63
N ASP A 20 11.32 6.92 -14.14
CA ASP A 20 10.72 8.01 -13.36
C ASP A 20 9.70 7.49 -12.35
N PHE A 21 8.82 6.57 -12.79
CA PHE A 21 7.84 5.94 -11.91
C PHE A 21 8.53 5.16 -10.78
N PHE A 22 9.58 4.39 -11.12
CA PHE A 22 10.32 3.60 -10.14
C PHE A 22 10.99 4.51 -9.10
N LYS A 23 11.73 5.54 -9.53
CA LYS A 23 12.38 6.51 -8.64
C LYS A 23 11.35 7.24 -7.75
N PHE A 24 10.29 7.74 -8.36
CA PHE A 24 9.22 8.44 -7.66
C PHE A 24 8.56 7.54 -6.60
N SER A 25 8.24 6.29 -6.95
CA SER A 25 7.61 5.35 -6.02
C SER A 25 8.50 5.05 -4.81
N GLN A 26 9.82 4.92 -5.00
CA GLN A 26 10.78 4.73 -3.91
C GLN A 26 10.84 5.96 -2.99
N MET A 27 10.91 7.15 -3.56
CA MET A 27 10.94 8.40 -2.78
C MET A 27 9.66 8.58 -1.96
N LEU A 28 8.48 8.33 -2.57
CA LEU A 28 7.20 8.43 -1.88
C LEU A 28 7.08 7.38 -0.76
N ASN A 29 7.52 6.15 -1.00
CA ASN A 29 7.52 5.11 0.03
C ASN A 29 8.42 5.47 1.21
N LEU A 30 9.60 6.06 0.97
CA LEU A 30 10.48 6.53 2.03
C LEU A 30 9.85 7.66 2.86
N GLU A 31 9.20 8.62 2.20
CA GLU A 31 8.53 9.73 2.87
C GLU A 31 7.36 9.26 3.75
N ILE A 32 6.53 8.34 3.22
CA ILE A 32 5.43 7.73 3.98
C ILE A 32 5.99 6.90 5.15
N ASP A 33 7.01 6.09 4.92
CA ASP A 33 7.64 5.26 5.96
C ASP A 33 8.20 6.11 7.11
N TYR A 34 8.88 7.20 6.77
CA TYR A 34 9.38 8.17 7.75
C TYR A 34 8.23 8.79 8.57
N ALA A 35 7.19 9.29 7.89
CA ALA A 35 6.04 9.90 8.57
C ALA A 35 5.30 8.91 9.50
N LEU A 36 5.15 7.66 9.07
CA LEU A 36 4.52 6.60 9.87
C LEU A 36 5.37 6.25 11.11
N LYS A 37 6.69 6.15 10.96
CA LYS A 37 7.60 5.88 12.08
C LYS A 37 7.56 6.99 13.12
N GLU A 38 7.64 8.24 12.69
CA GLU A 38 7.64 9.41 13.56
C GLU A 38 6.30 9.60 14.28
N GLN A 39 5.18 9.44 13.61
CA GLN A 39 3.86 9.79 14.14
C GLN A 39 3.09 8.60 14.71
N CYS A 40 3.36 7.37 14.25
CA CYS A 40 2.61 6.17 14.62
C CYS A 40 3.47 5.07 15.27
N GLY A 41 4.79 5.17 15.19
CA GLY A 41 5.72 4.19 15.80
C GLY A 41 5.78 2.85 15.08
N PHE A 42 5.44 2.80 13.77
CA PHE A 42 5.57 1.59 12.95
C PHE A 42 5.87 1.94 11.47
N ASP A 43 6.38 0.97 10.74
CA ASP A 43 6.87 1.14 9.38
C ASP A 43 5.79 0.90 8.30
N LEU A 44 6.07 1.30 7.07
CA LEU A 44 5.19 1.11 5.92
C LEU A 44 4.83 -0.37 5.67
N PRO A 45 5.74 -1.36 5.79
CA PRO A 45 5.39 -2.78 5.75
C PRO A 45 4.33 -3.20 6.78
N GLN A 46 4.41 -2.72 8.02
CA GLN A 46 3.40 -2.99 9.05
C GLN A 46 2.06 -2.31 8.70
N TYR A 47 2.11 -1.08 8.21
CA TYR A 47 0.93 -0.37 7.72
C TYR A 47 0.25 -1.11 6.55
N SER A 48 1.00 -1.66 5.61
CA SER A 48 0.45 -2.44 4.49
C SER A 48 -0.33 -3.66 4.97
N ILE A 49 0.16 -4.36 6.00
CA ILE A 49 -0.54 -5.49 6.63
C ILE A 49 -1.84 -5.01 7.31
N LEU A 50 -1.78 -3.93 8.09
CA LEU A 50 -2.96 -3.35 8.73
C LEU A 50 -4.01 -2.94 7.70
N THR A 51 -3.58 -2.32 6.60
CA THR A 51 -4.46 -1.90 5.49
C THR A 51 -5.17 -3.07 4.85
N ALA A 52 -4.45 -4.14 4.52
CA ALA A 52 -5.03 -5.34 3.92
C ALA A 52 -6.08 -5.97 4.84
N LEU A 53 -5.78 -6.09 6.14
CA LEU A 53 -6.73 -6.63 7.12
C LEU A 53 -7.92 -5.69 7.38
N ALA A 54 -7.69 -4.38 7.45
CA ALA A 54 -8.74 -3.40 7.69
C ALA A 54 -9.78 -3.34 6.55
N ASN A 55 -9.35 -3.59 5.32
CA ASN A 55 -10.21 -3.59 4.14
C ASN A 55 -10.85 -4.97 3.85
N ALA A 56 -10.40 -6.02 4.53
CA ALA A 56 -10.94 -7.37 4.33
C ALA A 56 -12.32 -7.54 4.99
N PRO A 57 -13.16 -8.47 4.48
CA PRO A 57 -14.36 -8.90 5.16
C PRO A 57 -14.05 -9.39 6.58
N GLU A 58 -14.87 -9.01 7.55
CA GLU A 58 -14.69 -9.37 8.96
C GLU A 58 -13.30 -9.02 9.54
N LYS A 59 -12.55 -8.11 8.86
CA LYS A 59 -11.16 -7.73 9.24
C LYS A 59 -10.22 -8.93 9.33
N LYS A 60 -10.38 -9.90 8.44
CA LYS A 60 -9.73 -11.21 8.47
C LYS A 60 -9.27 -11.65 7.09
N LEU A 61 -8.05 -12.18 6.99
CA LEU A 61 -7.50 -12.77 5.76
C LEU A 61 -6.75 -14.07 6.04
N GLN A 62 -6.78 -15.00 5.08
CA GLN A 62 -5.86 -16.12 5.04
C GLN A 62 -4.43 -15.63 4.82
N LEU A 63 -3.43 -16.30 5.44
CA LEU A 63 -2.04 -15.86 5.35
C LEU A 63 -1.52 -15.84 3.92
N GLY A 64 -1.93 -16.78 3.06
CA GLY A 64 -1.55 -16.81 1.65
C GLY A 64 -2.09 -15.59 0.89
N GLU A 65 -3.36 -15.26 1.12
CA GLU A 65 -3.99 -14.07 0.53
C GLU A 65 -3.33 -12.77 1.04
N LEU A 66 -3.05 -12.70 2.33
CA LEU A 66 -2.38 -11.56 2.93
C LEU A 66 -0.96 -11.36 2.35
N ALA A 67 -0.21 -12.46 2.15
CA ALA A 67 1.11 -12.42 1.52
C ALA A 67 1.03 -11.87 0.08
N ARG A 68 0.05 -12.33 -0.69
CA ARG A 68 -0.19 -11.86 -2.06
C ARG A 68 -0.55 -10.37 -2.11
N GLN A 69 -1.47 -9.90 -1.27
CA GLN A 69 -1.88 -8.50 -1.23
C GLN A 69 -0.78 -7.56 -0.76
N THR A 70 0.09 -8.00 0.14
CA THR A 70 1.21 -7.21 0.65
C THR A 70 2.51 -7.39 -0.13
N VAL A 71 2.51 -8.28 -1.12
CA VAL A 71 3.70 -8.63 -1.94
C VAL A 71 4.87 -9.09 -1.05
N PHE A 72 4.57 -9.83 0.02
CA PHE A 72 5.59 -10.37 0.91
C PHE A 72 5.81 -11.86 0.67
N SER A 73 7.06 -12.30 0.80
CA SER A 73 7.34 -13.73 0.92
C SER A 73 6.72 -14.28 2.21
N PRO A 74 6.33 -15.57 2.25
CA PRO A 74 5.72 -16.17 3.44
C PRO A 74 6.58 -16.01 4.72
N SER A 75 7.90 -16.13 4.61
CA SER A 75 8.82 -15.95 5.74
C SER A 75 8.84 -14.51 6.26
N ARG A 76 8.90 -13.54 5.37
CA ARG A 76 8.85 -12.11 5.72
C ARG A 76 7.52 -11.74 6.37
N LEU A 77 6.41 -12.23 5.83
CA LEU A 77 5.08 -12.03 6.41
C LEU A 77 5.01 -12.62 7.82
N ASN A 78 5.40 -13.88 8.00
CA ASN A 78 5.36 -14.54 9.32
C ASN A 78 6.17 -13.80 10.37
N TYR A 79 7.35 -13.30 10.03
CA TYR A 79 8.16 -12.48 10.92
C TYR A 79 7.41 -11.23 11.37
N ARG A 80 6.86 -10.46 10.42
CA ARG A 80 6.11 -9.24 10.69
C ARG A 80 4.85 -9.46 11.52
N LEU A 81 4.11 -10.50 11.19
CA LEU A 81 2.91 -10.88 11.96
C LEU A 81 3.25 -11.22 13.42
N GLY A 82 4.39 -11.89 13.65
CA GLY A 82 4.87 -12.17 15.02
C GLY A 82 5.16 -10.93 15.84
N GLU A 83 5.75 -9.90 15.24
CA GLU A 83 5.98 -8.61 15.89
C GLU A 83 4.68 -7.86 16.18
N MET A 84 3.76 -7.84 15.21
CA MET A 84 2.49 -7.15 15.32
C MET A 84 1.54 -7.83 16.33
N GLU A 85 1.58 -9.15 16.43
CA GLU A 85 0.84 -9.93 17.43
C GLU A 85 1.33 -9.63 18.86
N LYS A 86 2.64 -9.52 19.07
CA LYS A 86 3.22 -9.08 20.35
C LYS A 86 2.76 -7.68 20.77
N LYS A 87 2.55 -6.80 19.80
CA LYS A 87 1.99 -5.45 20.02
C LYS A 87 0.46 -5.45 20.25
N GLY A 88 -0.20 -6.59 20.03
CA GLY A 88 -1.64 -6.77 20.18
C GLY A 88 -2.45 -6.15 19.04
N TRP A 89 -1.87 -5.92 17.87
CA TRP A 89 -2.56 -5.34 16.72
C TRP A 89 -3.37 -6.36 15.91
N LEU A 90 -3.00 -7.63 16.00
CA LEU A 90 -3.67 -8.74 15.32
C LEU A 90 -3.52 -10.04 16.09
N ASN A 91 -4.30 -11.05 15.70
CA ASN A 91 -4.20 -12.43 16.16
C ASN A 91 -4.03 -13.36 14.95
N ARG A 92 -3.14 -14.34 15.06
CA ARG A 92 -2.91 -15.34 13.99
C ARG A 92 -3.79 -16.59 14.11
N LEU A 93 -4.55 -16.72 15.19
CA LEU A 93 -5.46 -17.80 15.46
C LEU A 93 -6.85 -17.20 15.71
N CYS A 94 -7.64 -17.01 14.67
CA CYS A 94 -8.99 -16.50 14.78
C CYS A 94 -9.98 -17.67 14.85
N GLN A 95 -10.90 -17.64 15.80
CA GLN A 95 -11.97 -18.65 15.90
C GLN A 95 -12.86 -18.63 14.64
N GLY A 96 -13.33 -19.81 14.23
CA GLY A 96 -14.33 -19.97 13.17
C GLY A 96 -13.81 -20.39 11.80
N SER A 97 -12.51 -20.63 11.63
CA SER A 97 -11.98 -21.25 10.41
C SER A 97 -11.58 -22.70 10.65
N ASP A 98 -11.71 -23.53 9.61
CA ASP A 98 -11.13 -24.86 9.56
C ASP A 98 -9.71 -24.81 10.14
N LYS A 99 -9.36 -25.72 11.08
CA LYS A 99 -8.05 -25.79 11.74
C LYS A 99 -6.87 -25.91 10.77
N ARG A 100 -7.15 -26.17 9.50
CA ARG A 100 -6.16 -26.22 8.40
C ARG A 100 -5.85 -24.87 7.81
N THR A 101 -6.67 -23.85 8.03
CA THR A 101 -6.53 -22.53 7.41
C THR A 101 -5.97 -21.54 8.42
N ARG A 102 -4.75 -21.09 8.17
CA ARG A 102 -4.10 -20.05 8.99
C ARG A 102 -4.60 -18.67 8.57
N ASN A 103 -5.24 -17.97 9.47
CA ASN A 103 -5.76 -16.62 9.25
C ASN A 103 -5.06 -15.61 10.17
N ALA A 104 -5.04 -14.35 9.72
CA ALA A 104 -4.75 -13.19 10.56
C ALA A 104 -6.03 -12.36 10.70
N CYS A 105 -6.32 -11.93 11.91
CA CYS A 105 -7.48 -11.08 12.23
C CYS A 105 -7.02 -9.81 12.91
N LEU A 106 -7.51 -8.68 12.45
CA LEU A 106 -7.22 -7.39 13.03
C LEU A 106 -7.92 -7.26 14.39
N SER A 107 -7.22 -6.78 15.39
CA SER A 107 -7.80 -6.45 16.69
C SER A 107 -8.38 -5.02 16.66
N THR A 108 -9.17 -4.66 17.68
CA THR A 108 -9.62 -3.26 17.87
C THR A 108 -8.43 -2.31 18.00
N LYS A 109 -7.37 -2.72 18.71
CA LYS A 109 -6.13 -1.93 18.82
C LYS A 109 -5.45 -1.75 17.47
N GLY A 110 -5.41 -2.80 16.65
CA GLY A 110 -4.87 -2.76 15.29
C GLY A 110 -5.71 -1.89 14.35
N LEU A 111 -7.03 -1.90 14.49
CA LEU A 111 -7.91 -1.02 13.72
C LEU A 111 -7.65 0.46 14.05
N ASN A 112 -7.56 0.80 15.33
CA ASN A 112 -7.24 2.17 15.76
C ASN A 112 -5.86 2.62 15.25
N ALA A 113 -4.85 1.72 15.28
CA ALA A 113 -3.53 1.99 14.72
C ALA A 113 -3.59 2.24 13.21
N TYR A 114 -4.36 1.43 12.48
CA TYR A 114 -4.59 1.64 11.05
C TYR A 114 -5.24 2.99 10.76
N GLU A 115 -6.32 3.35 11.47
CA GLU A 115 -7.05 4.60 11.24
C GLU A 115 -6.17 5.83 11.45
N SER A 116 -5.36 5.83 12.51
CA SER A 116 -4.38 6.90 12.77
C SER A 116 -3.34 7.00 11.65
N ALA A 117 -2.80 5.87 11.22
CA ALA A 117 -1.79 5.82 10.16
C ALA A 117 -2.36 6.20 8.78
N ALA A 118 -3.61 5.85 8.50
CA ALA A 118 -4.29 6.23 7.26
C ALA A 118 -4.40 7.77 7.14
N GLN A 119 -4.63 8.48 8.24
CA GLN A 119 -4.63 9.94 8.26
C GLN A 119 -3.25 10.52 7.96
N VAL A 120 -2.19 9.95 8.54
CA VAL A 120 -0.80 10.36 8.28
C VAL A 120 -0.44 10.16 6.81
N GLN A 121 -0.69 8.96 6.27
CA GLN A 121 -0.43 8.69 4.85
C GLN A 121 -1.22 9.62 3.93
N MET A 122 -2.52 9.82 4.20
CA MET A 122 -3.36 10.69 3.37
C MET A 122 -2.91 12.14 3.40
N LYS A 123 -2.34 12.60 4.52
CA LYS A 123 -1.74 13.95 4.59
C LYS A 123 -0.55 14.06 3.65
N VAL A 124 0.41 13.15 3.71
CA VAL A 124 1.58 13.10 2.82
C VAL A 124 1.14 13.08 1.34
N VAL A 125 0.20 12.21 1.00
CA VAL A 125 -0.32 12.09 -0.37
C VAL A 125 -1.00 13.38 -0.83
N ARG A 126 -1.87 13.98 0.00
CA ARG A 126 -2.55 15.24 -0.35
C ARG A 126 -1.56 16.39 -0.57
N GLU A 127 -0.56 16.53 0.28
CA GLU A 127 0.47 17.55 0.15
C GLU A 127 1.29 17.39 -1.14
N LEU A 128 1.54 16.14 -1.55
CA LEU A 128 2.23 15.83 -2.80
C LEU A 128 1.42 16.27 -4.03
N PHE A 129 0.12 16.00 -4.06
CA PHE A 129 -0.73 16.30 -5.22
C PHE A 129 -1.26 17.75 -5.23
N ALA A 130 -1.30 18.42 -4.09
CA ALA A 130 -1.91 19.74 -3.94
C ALA A 130 -1.29 20.79 -4.88
N GLY A 131 -2.09 21.33 -5.78
CA GLY A 131 -1.71 22.39 -6.72
C GLY A 131 -0.69 22.00 -7.81
N ARG A 132 -0.33 20.71 -7.91
CA ARG A 132 0.67 20.23 -8.89
C ARG A 132 0.05 19.40 -10.01
N VAL A 133 -1.11 18.81 -9.77
CA VAL A 133 -1.74 17.84 -10.68
C VAL A 133 -3.18 18.26 -10.92
N SER A 134 -3.59 18.35 -12.20
CA SER A 134 -4.97 18.65 -12.56
C SER A 134 -5.88 17.42 -12.38
N GLN A 135 -7.19 17.64 -12.35
CA GLN A 135 -8.15 16.52 -12.32
C GLN A 135 -8.06 15.66 -13.59
N SER A 136 -7.72 16.26 -14.73
CA SER A 136 -7.49 15.54 -15.99
C SER A 136 -6.31 14.59 -15.88
N ASP A 137 -5.19 15.05 -15.30
CA ASP A 137 -3.98 14.24 -15.11
C ASP A 137 -4.23 13.09 -14.12
N LEU A 138 -4.94 13.35 -13.02
CA LEU A 138 -5.36 12.30 -12.08
C LEU A 138 -6.18 11.22 -12.76
N ASN A 139 -7.11 11.60 -13.62
CA ASN A 139 -7.93 10.66 -14.39
C ASN A 139 -7.09 9.88 -15.42
N ALA A 140 -6.10 10.51 -16.05
CA ALA A 140 -5.17 9.86 -16.96
C ALA A 140 -4.28 8.84 -16.21
N MET A 141 -3.66 9.23 -15.12
CA MET A 141 -2.88 8.34 -14.24
C MET A 141 -3.70 7.13 -13.79
N ARG A 142 -4.92 7.35 -13.33
CA ARG A 142 -5.83 6.27 -12.90
C ARG A 142 -6.09 5.27 -14.01
N ARG A 143 -6.35 5.73 -15.25
CA ARG A 143 -6.58 4.85 -16.42
C ARG A 143 -5.34 4.01 -16.72
N VAL A 144 -4.16 4.64 -16.79
CA VAL A 144 -2.89 3.96 -17.08
C VAL A 144 -2.59 2.90 -16.02
N LEU A 145 -2.58 3.29 -14.74
CA LEU A 145 -2.29 2.38 -13.62
C LEU A 145 -3.29 1.21 -13.55
N SER A 146 -4.58 1.46 -13.81
CA SER A 146 -5.60 0.40 -13.82
C SER A 146 -5.37 -0.59 -14.96
N SER A 147 -5.00 -0.11 -16.15
CA SER A 147 -4.68 -0.97 -17.30
C SER A 147 -3.46 -1.84 -17.05
N MET A 148 -2.38 -1.25 -16.54
CA MET A 148 -1.13 -1.98 -16.23
C MET A 148 -1.37 -3.04 -15.13
N ARG A 149 -2.09 -2.69 -14.07
CA ARG A 149 -2.44 -3.63 -12.99
C ARG A 149 -3.24 -4.80 -13.52
N SER A 150 -4.27 -4.55 -14.33
CA SER A 150 -5.10 -5.62 -14.91
C SER A 150 -4.30 -6.56 -15.82
N HIS A 151 -3.23 -6.08 -16.45
CA HIS A 151 -2.34 -6.92 -17.23
C HIS A 151 -1.50 -7.84 -16.33
N LEU A 152 -0.92 -7.29 -15.26
CA LEU A 152 -0.11 -8.06 -14.31
C LEU A 152 -0.94 -9.10 -13.54
N GLU A 153 -2.19 -8.79 -13.18
CA GLU A 153 -3.09 -9.72 -12.49
C GLU A 153 -3.51 -10.92 -13.37
N LYS A 154 -3.51 -10.77 -14.70
CA LYS A 154 -3.80 -11.86 -15.65
C LYS A 154 -2.58 -12.71 -16.00
N THR A 155 -1.39 -12.17 -15.80
CA THR A 155 -0.13 -12.86 -15.98
C THR A 155 0.24 -13.43 -14.61
N GLU A 156 -0.25 -14.64 -14.29
CA GLU A 156 0.05 -15.30 -13.01
C GLU A 156 1.58 -15.33 -12.80
N LEU A 157 2.05 -14.52 -11.88
CA LEU A 157 3.39 -14.59 -11.31
C LEU A 157 3.44 -15.63 -10.19
#